data_ab5cc9a100b91687a5934b0010b29f09
#
_entry.id   ab5cc9a100b91687a5934b0010b29f09
#
_cell.length_a   1.000
_cell.length_b   1.000
_cell.length_c   1.000
_cell.angle_alpha   90.00
_cell.angle_beta   90.00
_cell.angle_gamma   90.00
#
_symmetry.space_group_name_H-M   'P 1'
#
loop_
_entity.id
_entity.type
_entity.pdbx_description
1 polymer ?
#
loop_
_entity_poly.entity_id
_entity_poly.type
_entity_poly.pdbx_seq_one_letter_code
_entity_poly.pdbx_strand_id
1 'polypeptide(L)'
;MKIVFAGTPEFAVPTLEQLFKNGYEIPLVITQRDKPKGRGKKLQYTPVKEKALELGLNVYQPDNINSDESIEILKSLNPDFLIVVAFGQILRKKILGIPKVDSINVHASLLPKYRGAAPINWVLINGEKETGITIMKIDEGLDTGDMISKASICIDDEDDAVTIHDKLSKLGGELLVSTLSDIIENKAIYTPQNDDESSYSPMMSKAIGIIDWSKSSKDIFNQVRGLKPWPGTYTHYNDEQVKVHKIKIIDMDSQGEAGEIIDVSNEGVFVNTKDKIVVIEELQFPNKRRMKVSEYLAGNTIEKGIILK
;
A
#
# COMPACT_ATOMS: atom_id res chain seq x y z
N MET A 1 6.47 29.29 3.31
CA MET A 1 6.07 28.34 4.38
C MET A 1 7.12 27.27 4.48
N LYS A 2 7.48 26.93 5.70
CA LYS A 2 8.56 26.02 6.03
C LYS A 2 7.99 24.66 6.42
N ILE A 3 8.36 23.60 5.69
CA ILE A 3 7.82 22.25 5.84
C ILE A 3 8.94 21.28 6.26
N VAL A 4 8.77 20.57 7.37
CA VAL A 4 9.52 19.35 7.63
C VAL A 4 8.72 18.19 7.02
N PHE A 5 9.37 17.38 6.17
CA PHE A 5 8.76 16.23 5.53
C PHE A 5 9.23 14.93 6.20
N ALA A 6 8.31 14.03 6.51
CA ALA A 6 8.61 12.72 7.07
C ALA A 6 7.98 11.62 6.20
N GLY A 7 8.80 10.81 5.56
CA GLY A 7 8.34 9.73 4.68
C GLY A 7 9.42 8.69 4.44
N THR A 8 9.05 7.49 3.97
CA THR A 8 10.05 6.41 3.79
C THR A 8 9.93 5.70 2.43
N PRO A 9 8.78 5.08 2.07
CA PRO A 9 8.66 4.26 0.86
C PRO A 9 8.43 5.13 -0.39
N GLU A 10 8.39 4.45 -1.52
CA GLU A 10 8.12 5.01 -2.85
C GLU A 10 6.81 5.83 -2.89
N PHE A 11 5.80 5.42 -2.14
CA PHE A 11 4.52 6.12 -2.00
C PHE A 11 4.67 7.60 -1.59
N ALA A 12 5.68 7.92 -0.77
CA ALA A 12 5.91 9.27 -0.26
C ALA A 12 6.68 10.18 -1.23
N VAL A 13 7.33 9.61 -2.25
CA VAL A 13 8.21 10.37 -3.16
C VAL A 13 7.46 11.42 -3.97
N PRO A 14 6.32 11.14 -4.63
CA PRO A 14 5.60 12.16 -5.39
C PRO A 14 5.13 13.34 -4.54
N THR A 15 4.76 13.09 -3.28
CA THR A 15 4.37 14.18 -2.37
C THR A 15 5.56 15.10 -2.06
N LEU A 16 6.75 14.55 -1.80
CA LEU A 16 7.97 15.35 -1.62
C LEU A 16 8.30 16.17 -2.87
N GLU A 17 8.20 15.56 -4.05
CA GLU A 17 8.42 16.25 -5.33
C GLU A 17 7.43 17.38 -5.56
N GLN A 18 6.15 17.18 -5.26
CA GLN A 18 5.12 18.21 -5.42
C GLN A 18 5.35 19.39 -4.47
N LEU A 19 5.73 19.15 -3.21
CA LEU A 19 6.08 20.20 -2.28
C LEU A 19 7.28 21.03 -2.78
N PHE A 20 8.33 20.35 -3.25
CA PHE A 20 9.52 21.00 -3.80
C PHE A 20 9.21 21.84 -5.06
N LYS A 21 8.48 21.25 -6.01
CA LYS A 21 8.06 21.93 -7.26
C LYS A 21 7.20 23.16 -7.03
N ASN A 22 6.38 23.16 -5.98
CA ASN A 22 5.52 24.28 -5.62
C ASN A 22 6.22 25.34 -4.74
N GLY A 23 7.55 25.23 -4.57
CA GLY A 23 8.36 26.28 -3.95
C GLY A 23 8.25 26.35 -2.41
N TYR A 24 7.78 25.28 -1.76
CA TYR A 24 7.84 25.20 -0.30
C TYR A 24 9.29 25.07 0.19
N GLU A 25 9.65 25.78 1.24
CA GLU A 25 10.93 25.63 1.91
C GLU A 25 10.94 24.31 2.70
N ILE A 26 11.82 23.36 2.33
CA ILE A 26 11.94 22.04 2.96
C ILE A 26 13.31 21.94 3.63
N PRO A 27 13.49 22.47 4.84
CA PRO A 27 14.79 22.48 5.52
C PRO A 27 15.26 21.08 5.92
N LEU A 28 14.33 20.11 6.08
CA LEU A 28 14.67 18.77 6.53
C LEU A 28 13.68 17.74 5.99
N VAL A 29 14.22 16.64 5.47
CA VAL A 29 13.50 15.43 5.12
C VAL A 29 13.88 14.32 6.11
N ILE A 30 12.87 13.75 6.78
CA ILE A 30 13.04 12.68 7.75
C ILE A 30 12.63 11.36 7.11
N THR A 31 13.47 10.36 7.22
CA THR A 31 13.18 9.02 6.71
C THR A 31 13.76 7.95 7.63
N GLN A 32 13.29 6.72 7.50
CA GLN A 32 13.87 5.59 8.24
C GLN A 32 15.32 5.33 7.81
N ARG A 33 16.07 4.65 8.67
CA ARG A 33 17.44 4.21 8.36
C ARG A 33 17.48 3.31 7.13
N ASP A 34 18.60 3.39 6.43
CA ASP A 34 18.92 2.49 5.33
C ASP A 34 18.92 1.04 5.84
N LYS A 35 18.34 0.15 5.06
CA LYS A 35 18.25 -1.28 5.40
C LYS A 35 18.96 -2.14 4.36
N PRO A 36 19.57 -3.25 4.78
CA PRO A 36 20.08 -4.23 3.84
C PRO A 36 18.95 -4.80 2.98
N LYS A 37 19.07 -4.76 1.66
CA LYS A 37 18.07 -5.29 0.71
C LYS A 37 18.73 -6.24 -0.29
N GLY A 38 17.95 -7.23 -0.75
CA GLY A 38 18.37 -8.20 -1.74
C GLY A 38 19.30 -9.31 -1.21
N ARG A 39 19.68 -10.25 -2.09
CA ARG A 39 20.52 -11.41 -1.74
C ARG A 39 21.92 -11.04 -1.25
N GLY A 40 22.45 -9.90 -1.63
CA GLY A 40 23.77 -9.40 -1.23
C GLY A 40 23.79 -8.56 0.05
N LYS A 41 22.65 -8.35 0.72
CA LYS A 41 22.50 -7.50 1.92
C LYS A 41 23.20 -6.13 1.81
N LYS A 42 23.30 -5.55 0.61
CA LYS A 42 23.85 -4.20 0.44
C LYS A 42 22.87 -3.18 1.06
N LEU A 43 23.43 -2.23 1.81
CA LEU A 43 22.66 -1.10 2.31
C LEU A 43 22.06 -0.33 1.14
N GLN A 44 20.75 -0.17 1.12
CA GLN A 44 20.03 0.64 0.15
C GLN A 44 19.41 1.83 0.86
N TYR A 45 19.51 2.98 0.22
CA TYR A 45 18.80 4.16 0.65
C TYR A 45 17.29 3.93 0.61
N THR A 46 16.56 4.64 1.45
CA THR A 46 15.10 4.69 1.31
C THR A 46 14.76 5.51 0.06
N PRO A 47 13.65 5.21 -0.65
CA PRO A 47 13.25 5.98 -1.83
C PRO A 47 13.14 7.49 -1.55
N VAL A 48 12.63 7.87 -0.38
CA VAL A 48 12.56 9.28 0.04
C VAL A 48 13.96 9.88 0.22
N LYS A 49 14.94 9.12 0.77
CA LYS A 49 16.30 9.60 0.89
C LYS A 49 16.95 9.83 -0.47
N GLU A 50 16.82 8.86 -1.38
CA GLU A 50 17.34 8.98 -2.75
C GLU A 50 16.80 10.25 -3.42
N LYS A 51 15.48 10.46 -3.35
CA LYS A 51 14.86 11.66 -3.92
C LYS A 51 15.29 12.95 -3.22
N ALA A 52 15.35 12.96 -1.89
CA ALA A 52 15.79 14.14 -1.14
C ALA A 52 17.22 14.58 -1.53
N LEU A 53 18.14 13.64 -1.66
CA LEU A 53 19.52 13.92 -2.10
C LEU A 53 19.57 14.42 -3.55
N GLU A 54 18.76 13.86 -4.45
CA GLU A 54 18.61 14.34 -5.84
C GLU A 54 18.15 15.80 -5.88
N LEU A 55 17.24 16.18 -4.97
CA LEU A 55 16.70 17.54 -4.85
C LEU A 55 17.63 18.49 -4.05
N GLY A 56 18.76 18.01 -3.54
CA GLY A 56 19.67 18.80 -2.71
C GLY A 56 19.16 19.12 -1.32
N LEU A 57 18.21 18.33 -0.79
CA LEU A 57 17.59 18.52 0.52
C LEU A 57 18.38 17.81 1.63
N ASN A 58 18.36 18.38 2.83
CA ASN A 58 18.95 17.74 4.01
C ASN A 58 18.13 16.53 4.47
N VAL A 59 18.82 15.45 4.82
CA VAL A 59 18.21 14.20 5.25
C VAL A 59 18.58 13.90 6.71
N TYR A 60 17.60 13.50 7.50
CA TYR A 60 17.75 13.04 8.87
C TYR A 60 17.13 11.64 9.05
N GLN A 61 17.90 10.72 9.64
CA GLN A 61 17.49 9.32 9.82
C GLN A 61 17.60 8.90 11.29
N PRO A 62 16.66 9.36 12.16
CA PRO A 62 16.68 9.03 13.58
C PRO A 62 16.34 7.55 13.83
N ASP A 63 16.95 6.97 14.87
CA ASP A 63 16.52 5.68 15.41
C ASP A 63 15.11 5.78 16.01
N ASN A 64 14.88 6.88 16.74
CA ASN A 64 13.61 7.19 17.35
C ASN A 64 13.33 8.69 17.16
N ILE A 65 12.31 8.98 16.37
CA ILE A 65 11.88 10.36 16.10
C ILE A 65 11.42 11.10 17.39
N ASN A 66 11.01 10.37 18.42
CA ASN A 66 10.54 10.95 19.67
C ASN A 66 11.67 11.19 20.69
N SER A 67 12.95 11.05 20.31
CA SER A 67 14.09 11.36 21.16
C SER A 67 14.20 12.86 21.43
N ASP A 68 14.80 13.24 22.54
CA ASP A 68 15.04 14.64 22.87
C ASP A 68 15.90 15.33 21.80
N GLU A 69 16.90 14.63 21.21
CA GLU A 69 17.69 15.12 20.10
C GLU A 69 16.82 15.48 18.88
N SER A 70 15.92 14.59 18.47
CA SER A 70 15.01 14.84 17.35
C SER A 70 14.06 16.02 17.64
N ILE A 71 13.57 16.11 18.87
CA ILE A 71 12.72 17.21 19.32
C ILE A 71 13.46 18.56 19.21
N GLU A 72 14.70 18.64 19.67
CA GLU A 72 15.49 19.87 19.61
C GLU A 72 15.84 20.26 18.17
N ILE A 73 16.19 19.29 17.32
CA ILE A 73 16.40 19.53 15.88
C ILE A 73 15.14 20.14 15.26
N LEU A 74 13.98 19.51 15.46
CA LEU A 74 12.71 19.97 14.88
C LEU A 74 12.32 21.36 15.38
N LYS A 75 12.46 21.62 16.68
CA LYS A 75 12.19 22.94 17.26
C LYS A 75 13.11 24.03 16.69
N SER A 76 14.40 23.71 16.50
CA SER A 76 15.37 24.68 15.95
C SER A 76 15.01 25.12 14.53
N LEU A 77 14.35 24.26 13.75
CA LEU A 77 13.89 24.57 12.41
C LEU A 77 12.65 25.48 12.39
N ASN A 78 11.88 25.49 13.51
CA ASN A 78 10.67 26.28 13.64
C ASN A 78 9.71 26.16 12.44
N PRO A 79 9.30 24.92 12.07
CA PRO A 79 8.50 24.66 10.88
C PRO A 79 7.07 25.18 11.02
N ASP A 80 6.45 25.50 9.88
CA ASP A 80 5.02 25.81 9.82
C ASP A 80 4.20 24.51 9.79
N PHE A 81 4.68 23.50 9.05
CA PHE A 81 4.04 22.20 8.95
C PHE A 81 5.01 21.05 9.17
N LEU A 82 4.50 19.94 9.70
CA LEU A 82 5.09 18.61 9.62
C LEU A 82 4.21 17.75 8.70
N ILE A 83 4.71 17.42 7.53
CA ILE A 83 4.01 16.57 6.56
C ILE A 83 4.52 15.14 6.69
N VAL A 84 3.60 14.21 6.89
CA VAL A 84 3.88 12.79 7.11
C VAL A 84 3.25 11.95 6.01
N VAL A 85 4.03 11.07 5.39
CA VAL A 85 3.55 10.14 4.35
C VAL A 85 4.23 8.80 4.53
N ALA A 86 3.52 7.81 5.04
CA ALA A 86 4.04 6.45 5.23
C ALA A 86 5.44 6.42 5.91
N PHE A 87 5.63 7.18 6.97
CA PHE A 87 6.94 7.34 7.63
C PHE A 87 7.39 6.07 8.37
N GLY A 88 6.45 5.38 9.04
CA GLY A 88 6.72 4.10 9.71
C GLY A 88 7.27 4.21 11.13
N GLN A 89 7.18 5.38 11.77
CA GLN A 89 7.32 5.55 13.21
C GLN A 89 6.12 6.33 13.76
N ILE A 90 5.69 5.98 14.97
CA ILE A 90 4.63 6.70 15.68
C ILE A 90 5.16 8.06 16.16
N LEU A 91 4.44 9.12 15.86
CA LEU A 91 4.73 10.46 16.31
C LEU A 91 3.94 10.77 17.59
N ARG A 92 4.64 11.08 18.65
CA ARG A 92 4.02 11.42 19.94
C ARG A 92 3.68 12.91 20.04
N LYS A 93 2.82 13.27 20.98
CA LYS A 93 2.33 14.61 21.23
C LYS A 93 3.40 15.71 21.20
N LYS A 94 4.60 15.45 21.79
CA LYS A 94 5.70 16.43 21.80
C LYS A 94 6.18 16.78 20.38
N ILE A 95 6.20 15.80 19.45
CA ILE A 95 6.59 16.04 18.05
C ILE A 95 5.45 16.72 17.29
N LEU A 96 4.22 16.23 17.47
CA LEU A 96 3.03 16.74 16.78
C LEU A 96 2.74 18.21 17.08
N GLY A 97 3.13 18.68 18.27
CA GLY A 97 2.95 20.08 18.70
C GLY A 97 4.10 21.02 18.34
N ILE A 98 5.12 20.59 17.58
CA ILE A 98 6.24 21.46 17.18
C ILE A 98 5.86 22.42 16.05
N PRO A 99 5.16 21.98 14.98
CA PRO A 99 4.78 22.89 13.91
C PRO A 99 3.85 24.01 14.39
N LYS A 100 4.00 25.20 13.79
CA LYS A 100 3.18 26.36 14.15
C LYS A 100 1.72 26.24 13.71
N VAL A 101 1.49 25.56 12.60
CA VAL A 101 0.16 25.40 12.01
C VAL A 101 -0.38 24.01 12.31
N ASP A 102 0.17 22.97 11.66
CA ASP A 102 -0.32 21.61 11.86
C ASP A 102 0.72 20.52 11.53
N SER A 103 0.44 19.33 12.07
CA SER A 103 1.02 18.04 11.64
C SER A 103 -0.02 17.31 10.78
N ILE A 104 0.30 17.05 9.52
CA ILE A 104 -0.64 16.54 8.50
C ILE A 104 -0.15 15.21 7.95
N ASN A 105 -1.07 14.26 7.79
CA ASN A 105 -0.83 12.97 7.13
C ASN A 105 -1.55 12.89 5.79
N VAL A 106 -0.88 12.26 4.80
CA VAL A 106 -1.46 11.83 3.53
C VAL A 106 -1.82 10.36 3.68
N HIS A 107 -3.09 10.07 3.96
CA HIS A 107 -3.58 8.71 4.19
C HIS A 107 -4.20 8.10 2.94
N ALA A 108 -3.82 6.85 2.62
CA ALA A 108 -4.18 6.18 1.38
C ALA A 108 -5.54 5.45 1.46
N SER A 109 -6.56 6.10 2.01
CA SER A 109 -7.95 5.64 1.99
C SER A 109 -8.93 6.80 2.08
N LEU A 110 -10.21 6.52 1.88
CA LEU A 110 -11.32 7.42 2.17
C LEU A 110 -11.74 7.24 3.65
N LEU A 111 -11.03 7.93 4.55
CA LEU A 111 -11.37 7.90 5.98
C LEU A 111 -12.84 8.30 6.23
N PRO A 112 -13.51 7.74 7.26
CA PRO A 112 -12.93 6.97 8.36
C PRO A 112 -12.67 5.48 8.06
N LYS A 113 -12.98 4.99 6.84
CA LYS A 113 -12.72 3.61 6.45
C LYS A 113 -11.22 3.36 6.24
N TYR A 114 -10.79 2.13 6.57
CA TYR A 114 -9.42 1.65 6.34
C TYR A 114 -8.34 2.46 7.06
N ARG A 115 -8.57 2.84 8.33
CA ARG A 115 -7.50 3.32 9.21
C ARG A 115 -6.42 2.25 9.38
N GLY A 116 -5.17 2.61 9.49
CA GLY A 116 -4.08 1.69 9.79
C GLY A 116 -3.07 1.48 8.67
N ALA A 117 -2.39 0.31 8.69
CA ALA A 117 -1.10 0.15 8.02
C ALA A 117 -1.17 -0.20 6.52
N ALA A 118 -2.26 -0.78 6.02
CA ALA A 118 -2.31 -1.33 4.67
C ALA A 118 -3.63 -1.07 3.93
N PRO A 119 -4.12 0.19 3.90
CA PRO A 119 -5.42 0.52 3.30
C PRO A 119 -5.54 0.12 1.84
N ILE A 120 -4.52 0.33 1.02
CA ILE A 120 -4.49 -0.01 -0.41
C ILE A 120 -4.76 -1.51 -0.65
N ASN A 121 -4.14 -2.37 0.15
CA ASN A 121 -4.32 -3.81 0.00
C ASN A 121 -5.74 -4.22 0.42
N TRP A 122 -6.21 -3.75 1.58
CA TRP A 122 -7.50 -4.17 2.13
C TRP A 122 -8.69 -3.67 1.33
N VAL A 123 -8.62 -2.49 0.73
CA VAL A 123 -9.65 -1.98 -0.19
C VAL A 123 -9.85 -2.95 -1.36
N LEU A 124 -8.75 -3.47 -1.95
CA LEU A 124 -8.80 -4.43 -3.04
C LEU A 124 -9.29 -5.81 -2.59
N ILE A 125 -8.77 -6.32 -1.47
CA ILE A 125 -9.18 -7.62 -0.91
C ILE A 125 -10.67 -7.63 -0.61
N ASN A 126 -11.21 -6.53 -0.06
CA ASN A 126 -12.62 -6.38 0.26
C ASN A 126 -13.50 -6.09 -0.98
N GLY A 127 -12.91 -5.93 -2.15
CA GLY A 127 -13.65 -5.76 -3.41
C GLY A 127 -14.35 -4.42 -3.56
N GLU A 128 -13.85 -3.38 -2.88
CA GLU A 128 -14.37 -2.03 -3.06
C GLU A 128 -14.24 -1.57 -4.52
N LYS A 129 -15.12 -0.67 -4.93
CA LYS A 129 -15.15 -0.11 -6.28
C LYS A 129 -14.50 1.25 -6.38
N GLU A 130 -14.20 1.85 -5.24
CA GLU A 130 -13.64 3.18 -5.09
C GLU A 130 -12.64 3.17 -3.93
N THR A 131 -11.59 3.96 -4.07
CA THR A 131 -10.65 4.29 -3.01
C THR A 131 -10.19 5.73 -3.17
N GLY A 132 -9.27 6.21 -2.35
CA GLY A 132 -8.80 7.58 -2.48
C GLY A 132 -7.71 7.94 -1.48
N ILE A 133 -7.49 9.23 -1.40
CA ILE A 133 -6.61 9.87 -0.42
C ILE A 133 -7.45 10.72 0.52
N THR A 134 -7.09 10.71 1.78
CA THR A 134 -7.54 11.69 2.77
C THR A 134 -6.35 12.46 3.31
N ILE A 135 -6.37 13.78 3.19
CA ILE A 135 -5.46 14.66 3.93
C ILE A 135 -6.09 14.90 5.29
N MET A 136 -5.37 14.59 6.35
CA MET A 136 -5.87 14.66 7.71
C MET A 136 -4.86 15.27 8.66
N LYS A 137 -5.35 15.91 9.74
CA LYS A 137 -4.55 16.30 10.88
C LYS A 137 -4.15 15.05 11.67
N ILE A 138 -2.92 15.01 12.16
CA ILE A 138 -2.45 13.90 12.98
C ILE A 138 -2.79 14.20 14.45
N ASP A 139 -3.44 13.25 15.11
CA ASP A 139 -3.66 13.21 16.54
C ASP A 139 -2.87 12.06 17.22
N GLU A 140 -3.16 11.78 18.48
CA GLU A 140 -2.51 10.69 19.23
C GLU A 140 -3.07 9.30 18.91
N GLY A 141 -4.20 9.22 18.19
CA GLY A 141 -4.83 7.97 17.75
C GLY A 141 -4.24 7.45 16.43
N LEU A 142 -4.70 6.27 16.04
CA LEU A 142 -4.30 5.68 14.77
C LEU A 142 -5.24 6.15 13.65
N ASP A 143 -4.79 7.14 12.88
CA ASP A 143 -5.52 7.76 11.77
C ASP A 143 -6.93 8.26 12.17
N THR A 144 -7.07 8.81 13.39
CA THR A 144 -8.35 9.27 13.98
C THR A 144 -8.57 10.78 13.89
N GLY A 145 -7.54 11.55 13.55
CA GLY A 145 -7.60 13.00 13.48
C GLY A 145 -8.56 13.54 12.42
N ASP A 146 -8.85 14.84 12.51
CA ASP A 146 -9.81 15.51 11.63
C ASP A 146 -9.38 15.42 10.15
N MET A 147 -10.34 15.12 9.30
CA MET A 147 -10.16 15.10 7.85
C MET A 147 -10.24 16.53 7.31
N ILE A 148 -9.31 16.90 6.41
CA ILE A 148 -9.24 18.24 5.82
C ILE A 148 -9.77 18.22 4.39
N SER A 149 -9.31 17.26 3.60
CA SER A 149 -9.75 17.09 2.21
C SER A 149 -9.69 15.63 1.79
N LYS A 150 -10.46 15.27 0.75
CA LYS A 150 -10.48 13.93 0.16
C LYS A 150 -10.52 14.02 -1.36
N ALA A 151 -9.90 13.06 -2.01
CA ALA A 151 -10.07 12.81 -3.44
C ALA A 151 -10.16 11.31 -3.69
N SER A 152 -11.07 10.90 -4.58
CA SER A 152 -11.32 9.49 -4.87
C SER A 152 -10.94 9.10 -6.28
N ILE A 153 -10.71 7.80 -6.48
CA ILE A 153 -10.52 7.15 -7.77
C ILE A 153 -11.36 5.87 -7.83
N CYS A 154 -11.86 5.53 -9.02
CA CYS A 154 -12.45 4.23 -9.27
C CYS A 154 -11.38 3.14 -9.28
N ILE A 155 -11.78 1.93 -8.87
CA ILE A 155 -10.96 0.70 -8.93
C ILE A 155 -11.50 -0.16 -10.05
N ASP A 156 -10.72 -0.31 -11.12
CA ASP A 156 -11.05 -1.16 -12.25
C ASP A 156 -10.68 -2.63 -11.98
N ASP A 157 -11.26 -3.55 -12.77
CA ASP A 157 -10.94 -4.98 -12.61
C ASP A 157 -9.48 -5.31 -12.97
N GLU A 158 -8.83 -4.50 -13.82
CA GLU A 158 -7.41 -4.63 -14.16
C GLU A 158 -6.47 -4.06 -13.09
N ASP A 159 -7.01 -3.31 -12.12
CA ASP A 159 -6.20 -2.73 -11.05
C ASP A 159 -5.78 -3.78 -10.02
N ASP A 160 -4.52 -3.70 -9.63
CA ASP A 160 -3.94 -4.41 -8.49
C ASP A 160 -3.34 -3.43 -7.47
N ALA A 161 -2.79 -3.95 -6.37
CA ALA A 161 -2.25 -3.08 -5.33
C ALA A 161 -1.07 -2.20 -5.80
N VAL A 162 -0.36 -2.61 -6.85
CA VAL A 162 0.74 -1.80 -7.43
C VAL A 162 0.16 -0.63 -8.23
N THR A 163 -0.81 -0.88 -9.10
CA THR A 163 -1.42 0.19 -9.92
C THR A 163 -2.17 1.20 -9.06
N ILE A 164 -2.91 0.74 -8.04
CA ILE A 164 -3.62 1.63 -7.09
C ILE A 164 -2.62 2.43 -6.26
N HIS A 165 -1.53 1.80 -5.77
CA HIS A 165 -0.45 2.51 -5.08
C HIS A 165 0.09 3.67 -5.91
N ASP A 166 0.38 3.45 -7.20
CA ASP A 166 0.95 4.47 -8.08
C ASP A 166 -0.05 5.60 -8.38
N LYS A 167 -1.33 5.26 -8.59
CA LYS A 167 -2.41 6.24 -8.77
C LYS A 167 -2.57 7.12 -7.52
N LEU A 168 -2.67 6.50 -6.34
CA LEU A 168 -2.88 7.21 -5.07
C LEU A 168 -1.66 8.03 -4.63
N SER A 169 -0.45 7.55 -4.88
CA SER A 169 0.79 8.26 -4.57
C SER A 169 0.86 9.62 -5.28
N LYS A 170 0.49 9.67 -6.56
CA LYS A 170 0.41 10.92 -7.35
C LYS A 170 -0.70 11.83 -6.85
N LEU A 171 -1.90 11.27 -6.71
CA LEU A 171 -3.08 11.98 -6.22
C LEU A 171 -2.83 12.62 -4.84
N GLY A 172 -2.12 11.91 -3.95
CA GLY A 172 -1.80 12.38 -2.61
C GLY A 172 -0.92 13.64 -2.61
N GLY A 173 0.06 13.69 -3.50
CA GLY A 173 0.92 14.88 -3.66
C GLY A 173 0.15 16.09 -4.19
N GLU A 174 -0.70 15.90 -5.20
CA GLU A 174 -1.52 16.94 -5.78
C GLU A 174 -2.57 17.48 -4.79
N LEU A 175 -3.28 16.58 -4.12
CA LEU A 175 -4.28 16.92 -3.12
C LEU A 175 -3.65 17.65 -1.92
N LEU A 176 -2.47 17.25 -1.46
CA LEU A 176 -1.79 17.92 -0.36
C LEU A 176 -1.46 19.36 -0.70
N VAL A 177 -0.93 19.65 -1.89
CA VAL A 177 -0.59 21.03 -2.30
C VAL A 177 -1.81 21.92 -2.31
N SER A 178 -2.94 21.47 -2.86
CA SER A 178 -4.18 22.23 -2.83
C SER A 178 -4.70 22.44 -1.41
N THR A 179 -4.64 21.39 -0.58
CA THR A 179 -5.07 21.47 0.83
C THR A 179 -4.22 22.44 1.64
N LEU A 180 -2.90 22.45 1.43
CA LEU A 180 -2.03 23.42 2.10
C LEU A 180 -2.37 24.87 1.71
N SER A 181 -2.71 25.12 0.44
CA SER A 181 -3.17 26.44 0.02
C SER A 181 -4.46 26.86 0.74
N ASP A 182 -5.43 25.94 0.87
CA ASP A 182 -6.67 26.22 1.59
C ASP A 182 -6.43 26.48 3.08
N ILE A 183 -5.50 25.77 3.71
CA ILE A 183 -5.12 26.01 5.13
C ILE A 183 -4.49 27.40 5.26
N ILE A 184 -3.55 27.75 4.40
CA ILE A 184 -2.83 29.03 4.43
C ILE A 184 -3.81 30.21 4.22
N GLU A 185 -4.82 30.03 3.38
CA GLU A 185 -5.84 31.03 3.08
C GLU A 185 -7.01 31.03 4.11
N ASN A 186 -6.95 30.21 5.16
CA ASN A 186 -8.01 30.01 6.16
C ASN A 186 -9.35 29.55 5.55
N LYS A 187 -9.31 28.76 4.47
CA LYS A 187 -10.48 28.18 3.79
C LYS A 187 -10.70 26.70 4.15
N ALA A 188 -9.70 26.05 4.72
CA ALA A 188 -9.77 24.63 5.05
C ALA A 188 -10.81 24.37 6.17
N ILE A 189 -11.57 23.30 5.97
CA ILE A 189 -12.55 22.83 6.95
C ILE A 189 -12.05 21.52 7.55
N TYR A 190 -11.92 21.49 8.87
CA TYR A 190 -11.52 20.30 9.62
C TYR A 190 -12.78 19.57 10.07
N THR A 191 -12.97 18.36 9.55
CA THR A 191 -14.17 17.55 9.80
C THR A 191 -13.80 16.36 10.70
N PRO A 192 -14.33 16.28 11.93
CA PRO A 192 -14.13 15.11 12.79
C PRO A 192 -14.61 13.81 12.11
N GLN A 193 -13.91 12.72 12.37
CA GLN A 193 -14.30 11.41 11.86
C GLN A 193 -15.44 10.82 12.70
N ASN A 194 -16.38 10.13 12.04
CA ASN A 194 -17.37 9.30 12.73
C ASN A 194 -16.80 7.91 12.99
N ASP A 195 -16.58 7.55 14.25
CA ASP A 195 -15.98 6.26 14.62
C ASP A 195 -16.88 5.07 14.30
N ASP A 196 -18.21 5.25 14.28
CA ASP A 196 -19.16 4.19 13.91
C ASP A 196 -19.05 3.76 12.44
N GLU A 197 -18.48 4.62 11.58
CA GLU A 197 -18.24 4.35 10.16
C GLU A 197 -16.82 3.85 9.89
N SER A 198 -15.99 3.76 10.92
CA SER A 198 -14.59 3.40 10.77
C SER A 198 -14.40 1.91 10.50
N SER A 199 -13.34 1.60 9.73
CA SER A 199 -12.83 0.25 9.61
C SER A 199 -11.31 0.25 9.72
N TYR A 200 -10.74 -0.93 10.07
CA TYR A 200 -9.31 -1.06 10.29
C TYR A 200 -8.64 -1.90 9.20
N SER A 201 -7.48 -1.46 8.74
CA SER A 201 -6.64 -2.14 7.75
C SER A 201 -5.32 -2.61 8.39
N PRO A 202 -5.30 -3.83 8.95
CA PRO A 202 -4.13 -4.34 9.65
C PRO A 202 -2.93 -4.53 8.71
N MET A 203 -1.74 -4.57 9.31
CA MET A 203 -0.50 -4.84 8.58
C MET A 203 -0.58 -6.18 7.86
N MET A 204 -0.09 -6.23 6.62
CA MET A 204 -0.01 -7.45 5.83
C MET A 204 0.89 -8.50 6.49
N SER A 205 0.53 -9.77 6.37
CA SER A 205 1.32 -10.90 6.85
C SER A 205 1.39 -11.99 5.78
N LYS A 206 2.36 -12.90 5.88
CA LYS A 206 2.46 -14.03 4.95
C LYS A 206 1.27 -14.98 5.04
N ALA A 207 0.67 -15.10 6.22
CA ALA A 207 -0.42 -16.04 6.48
C ALA A 207 -1.66 -15.77 5.62
N ILE A 208 -1.95 -14.50 5.30
CA ILE A 208 -3.11 -14.15 4.47
C ILE A 208 -2.92 -14.46 2.98
N GLY A 209 -1.72 -14.92 2.58
CA GLY A 209 -1.40 -15.26 1.20
C GLY A 209 -1.90 -16.63 0.73
N ILE A 210 -2.30 -17.52 1.64
CA ILE A 210 -2.86 -18.82 1.25
C ILE A 210 -4.22 -18.61 0.60
N ILE A 211 -4.44 -19.26 -0.54
CA ILE A 211 -5.73 -19.23 -1.23
C ILE A 211 -6.66 -20.25 -0.59
N ASP A 212 -7.79 -19.77 -0.12
CA ASP A 212 -8.91 -20.61 0.30
C ASP A 212 -9.88 -20.79 -0.87
N TRP A 213 -9.77 -21.93 -1.55
CA TRP A 213 -10.57 -22.25 -2.74
C TRP A 213 -12.06 -22.41 -2.45
N SER A 214 -12.47 -22.56 -1.19
CA SER A 214 -13.88 -22.61 -0.78
C SER A 214 -14.57 -21.23 -0.80
N LYS A 215 -13.82 -20.15 -1.04
CA LYS A 215 -14.35 -18.80 -1.22
C LYS A 215 -14.88 -18.58 -2.63
N SER A 216 -15.60 -17.47 -2.82
CA SER A 216 -16.06 -17.09 -4.16
C SER A 216 -14.88 -16.78 -5.10
N SER A 217 -15.08 -17.01 -6.37
CA SER A 217 -14.11 -16.65 -7.42
C SER A 217 -13.70 -15.18 -7.35
N LYS A 218 -14.64 -14.28 -7.00
CA LYS A 218 -14.39 -12.84 -6.85
C LYS A 218 -13.52 -12.54 -5.63
N ASP A 219 -13.75 -13.22 -4.50
CA ASP A 219 -12.91 -13.04 -3.30
C ASP A 219 -11.47 -13.50 -3.56
N ILE A 220 -11.30 -14.64 -4.24
CA ILE A 220 -9.99 -15.15 -4.63
C ILE A 220 -9.30 -14.19 -5.60
N PHE A 221 -10.03 -13.68 -6.59
CA PHE A 221 -9.51 -12.67 -7.54
C PHE A 221 -9.04 -11.42 -6.81
N ASN A 222 -9.85 -10.91 -5.88
CA ASN A 222 -9.51 -9.74 -5.09
C ASN A 222 -8.30 -9.98 -4.17
N GLN A 223 -8.20 -11.17 -3.58
CA GLN A 223 -7.04 -11.57 -2.78
C GLN A 223 -5.76 -11.58 -3.64
N VAL A 224 -5.79 -12.18 -4.84
CA VAL A 224 -4.62 -12.25 -5.72
C VAL A 224 -4.16 -10.87 -6.15
N ARG A 225 -5.05 -9.97 -6.55
CA ARG A 225 -4.70 -8.61 -6.97
C ARG A 225 -4.33 -7.69 -5.80
N GLY A 226 -4.98 -7.87 -4.65
CA GLY A 226 -4.76 -7.05 -3.45
C GLY A 226 -3.47 -7.38 -2.70
N LEU A 227 -2.93 -8.59 -2.82
CA LEU A 227 -1.71 -9.01 -2.13
C LEU A 227 -0.42 -8.82 -2.94
N LYS A 228 -0.49 -8.20 -4.11
CA LYS A 228 0.71 -7.83 -4.89
C LYS A 228 1.39 -6.58 -4.32
N PRO A 229 2.72 -6.48 -4.45
CA PRO A 229 3.68 -7.52 -4.81
C PRO A 229 4.04 -8.41 -3.61
N TRP A 230 3.62 -8.03 -2.41
CA TRP A 230 3.88 -8.72 -1.16
C TRP A 230 2.63 -8.67 -0.26
N PRO A 231 2.30 -9.78 0.44
CA PRO A 231 3.03 -11.05 0.54
C PRO A 231 2.94 -11.94 -0.71
N GLY A 232 2.03 -11.63 -1.65
CA GLY A 232 1.65 -12.47 -2.74
C GLY A 232 0.70 -13.59 -2.30
N THR A 233 0.14 -14.34 -3.26
CA THR A 233 -0.73 -15.48 -2.99
C THR A 233 -0.07 -16.79 -3.34
N TYR A 234 -0.48 -17.86 -2.66
CA TYR A 234 0.02 -19.21 -2.89
C TYR A 234 -1.03 -20.26 -2.55
N THR A 235 -0.82 -21.44 -3.09
CA THR A 235 -1.57 -22.67 -2.81
C THR A 235 -0.58 -23.83 -2.70
N HIS A 236 -1.05 -25.04 -2.37
CA HIS A 236 -0.24 -26.23 -2.39
C HIS A 236 -0.72 -27.18 -3.48
N TYR A 237 0.21 -27.65 -4.31
CA TYR A 237 0.04 -28.68 -5.33
C TYR A 237 0.93 -29.86 -4.95
N ASN A 238 0.34 -31.03 -4.63
CA ASN A 238 1.07 -32.20 -4.15
C ASN A 238 2.07 -31.87 -3.01
N ASP A 239 1.59 -31.13 -1.98
CA ASP A 239 2.35 -30.63 -0.83
C ASP A 239 3.47 -29.60 -1.16
N GLU A 240 3.69 -29.26 -2.42
CA GLU A 240 4.60 -28.17 -2.80
C GLU A 240 3.87 -26.83 -2.81
N GLN A 241 4.48 -25.81 -2.18
CA GLN A 241 3.94 -24.45 -2.23
C GLN A 241 4.16 -23.83 -3.60
N VAL A 242 3.08 -23.51 -4.30
CA VAL A 242 3.08 -22.83 -5.61
C VAL A 242 2.51 -21.43 -5.46
N LYS A 243 3.28 -20.41 -5.85
CA LYS A 243 2.77 -19.04 -5.87
C LYS A 243 1.86 -18.83 -7.09
N VAL A 244 0.76 -18.13 -6.85
CA VAL A 244 -0.21 -17.72 -7.86
C VAL A 244 -0.08 -16.22 -8.07
N HIS A 245 0.26 -15.80 -9.29
CA HIS A 245 0.55 -14.40 -9.58
C HIS A 245 -0.54 -13.70 -10.39
N LYS A 246 -1.26 -14.46 -11.21
CA LYS A 246 -2.34 -13.94 -12.03
C LYS A 246 -3.41 -14.99 -12.25
N ILE A 247 -4.65 -14.57 -12.10
CA ILE A 247 -5.83 -15.39 -12.37
C ILE A 247 -6.85 -14.58 -13.17
N LYS A 248 -7.75 -15.28 -13.84
CA LYS A 248 -8.99 -14.73 -14.40
C LYS A 248 -10.17 -15.57 -13.96
N ILE A 249 -11.34 -14.96 -13.86
CA ILE A 249 -12.61 -15.64 -13.64
C ILE A 249 -13.23 -15.92 -15.00
N ILE A 250 -13.74 -17.12 -15.21
CA ILE A 250 -14.55 -17.45 -16.39
C ILE A 250 -16.01 -17.63 -15.97
N ASP A 251 -16.92 -17.25 -16.85
CA ASP A 251 -18.36 -17.37 -16.62
C ASP A 251 -18.86 -18.81 -16.84
N MET A 252 -18.33 -19.71 -16.03
CA MET A 252 -18.69 -21.12 -15.96
C MET A 252 -18.86 -21.51 -14.50
N ASP A 253 -20.01 -22.08 -14.16
CA ASP A 253 -20.30 -22.53 -12.80
C ASP A 253 -19.40 -23.69 -12.40
N SER A 254 -18.95 -23.69 -11.17
CA SER A 254 -18.15 -24.75 -10.56
C SER A 254 -18.99 -26.03 -10.43
N GLN A 255 -18.45 -27.18 -10.82
CA GLN A 255 -19.15 -28.46 -10.85
C GLN A 255 -18.38 -29.58 -10.13
N GLY A 256 -17.68 -29.23 -9.05
CA GLY A 256 -16.87 -30.21 -8.34
C GLY A 256 -16.41 -29.70 -6.98
N GLU A 257 -15.39 -30.33 -6.45
CA GLU A 257 -14.80 -29.95 -5.16
C GLU A 257 -13.98 -28.66 -5.32
N ALA A 258 -14.13 -27.75 -4.35
CA ALA A 258 -13.36 -26.50 -4.35
C ALA A 258 -11.86 -26.80 -4.28
N GLY A 259 -11.08 -26.16 -5.17
CA GLY A 259 -9.65 -26.42 -5.32
C GLY A 259 -9.31 -27.51 -6.34
N GLU A 260 -10.30 -28.26 -6.86
CA GLU A 260 -10.05 -29.29 -7.86
C GLU A 260 -9.61 -28.69 -9.20
N ILE A 261 -8.52 -29.21 -9.75
CA ILE A 261 -8.04 -28.87 -11.09
C ILE A 261 -8.87 -29.67 -12.11
N ILE A 262 -9.79 -29.00 -12.80
CA ILE A 262 -10.70 -29.64 -13.75
C ILE A 262 -10.15 -29.69 -15.17
N ASP A 263 -9.30 -28.71 -15.54
CA ASP A 263 -8.63 -28.69 -16.83
C ASP A 263 -7.28 -27.97 -16.77
N VAL A 264 -6.41 -28.31 -17.73
CA VAL A 264 -5.08 -27.70 -17.89
C VAL A 264 -4.81 -27.51 -19.39
N SER A 265 -4.57 -26.26 -19.78
CA SER A 265 -4.29 -25.91 -21.18
C SER A 265 -3.27 -24.77 -21.25
N ASN A 266 -2.93 -24.35 -22.47
CA ASN A 266 -2.08 -23.17 -22.67
C ASN A 266 -2.71 -21.86 -22.16
N GLU A 267 -4.01 -21.83 -21.92
CA GLU A 267 -4.69 -20.68 -21.31
C GLU A 267 -4.44 -20.59 -19.80
N GLY A 268 -4.22 -21.73 -19.12
CA GLY A 268 -3.99 -21.79 -17.69
C GLY A 268 -4.42 -23.11 -17.05
N VAL A 269 -4.42 -23.10 -15.71
CA VAL A 269 -4.95 -24.18 -14.86
C VAL A 269 -6.34 -23.77 -14.41
N PHE A 270 -7.35 -24.57 -14.75
CA PHE A 270 -8.75 -24.33 -14.44
C PHE A 270 -9.10 -24.98 -13.12
N VAL A 271 -9.55 -24.19 -12.15
CA VAL A 271 -9.76 -24.63 -10.77
C VAL A 271 -11.18 -24.29 -10.32
N ASN A 272 -11.85 -25.27 -9.74
CA ASN A 272 -13.15 -25.09 -9.10
C ASN A 272 -13.03 -24.17 -7.87
N THR A 273 -13.99 -23.26 -7.72
CA THR A 273 -14.16 -22.46 -6.49
C THR A 273 -15.56 -22.67 -5.92
N LYS A 274 -15.98 -21.85 -4.99
CA LYS A 274 -17.33 -21.93 -4.41
C LYS A 274 -18.46 -21.75 -5.45
N ASP A 275 -18.24 -20.92 -6.46
CA ASP A 275 -19.29 -20.46 -7.39
C ASP A 275 -18.90 -20.69 -8.86
N LYS A 276 -17.76 -20.16 -9.29
CA LYS A 276 -17.31 -20.18 -10.68
C LYS A 276 -15.92 -20.79 -10.81
N ILE A 277 -15.47 -20.96 -12.04
CA ILE A 277 -14.13 -21.44 -12.34
C ILE A 277 -13.15 -20.28 -12.39
N VAL A 278 -12.02 -20.45 -11.72
CA VAL A 278 -10.85 -19.57 -11.80
C VAL A 278 -9.78 -20.22 -12.68
N VAL A 279 -9.18 -19.45 -13.57
CA VAL A 279 -8.04 -19.89 -14.38
C VAL A 279 -6.77 -19.23 -13.87
N ILE A 280 -5.81 -20.03 -13.40
CA ILE A 280 -4.47 -19.56 -13.06
C ILE A 280 -3.68 -19.35 -14.34
N GLU A 281 -3.33 -18.11 -14.65
CA GLU A 281 -2.57 -17.75 -15.87
C GLU A 281 -1.06 -17.71 -15.62
N GLU A 282 -0.64 -17.25 -14.42
CA GLU A 282 0.79 -17.14 -14.04
C GLU A 282 1.03 -17.73 -12.67
N LEU A 283 2.08 -18.53 -12.56
CA LEU A 283 2.46 -19.25 -11.37
C LEU A 283 3.99 -19.26 -11.16
N GLN A 284 4.39 -19.72 -9.99
CA GLN A 284 5.80 -19.94 -9.67
C GLN A 284 5.95 -21.14 -8.75
N PHE A 285 6.50 -22.22 -9.27
CA PHE A 285 6.92 -23.38 -8.50
C PHE A 285 8.19 -23.10 -7.69
N PRO A 286 8.48 -23.86 -6.63
CA PRO A 286 9.72 -23.71 -5.85
C PRO A 286 10.96 -23.76 -6.75
N ASN A 287 11.92 -22.87 -6.47
CA ASN A 287 13.18 -22.76 -7.20
C ASN A 287 13.07 -22.40 -8.70
N LYS A 288 11.86 -22.11 -9.21
CA LYS A 288 11.66 -21.63 -10.58
C LYS A 288 11.35 -20.13 -10.59
N ARG A 289 11.46 -19.49 -11.77
CA ARG A 289 11.00 -18.12 -11.97
C ARG A 289 9.48 -18.06 -12.09
N ARG A 290 8.89 -16.90 -11.86
CA ARG A 290 7.51 -16.58 -12.29
C ARG A 290 7.40 -16.76 -13.79
N MET A 291 6.35 -17.45 -14.25
CA MET A 291 6.09 -17.73 -15.67
C MET A 291 4.61 -17.96 -15.96
N LYS A 292 4.23 -17.81 -17.21
CA LYS A 292 2.90 -18.23 -17.67
C LYS A 292 2.76 -19.73 -17.57
N VAL A 293 1.52 -20.22 -17.38
CA VAL A 293 1.25 -21.67 -17.37
C VAL A 293 1.67 -22.32 -18.68
N SER A 294 1.44 -21.67 -19.85
CA SER A 294 1.89 -22.16 -21.15
C SER A 294 3.40 -22.39 -21.25
N GLU A 295 4.21 -21.51 -20.60
CA GLU A 295 5.67 -21.69 -20.56
C GLU A 295 6.07 -22.88 -19.65
N TYR A 296 5.34 -23.06 -18.55
CA TYR A 296 5.58 -24.18 -17.65
C TYR A 296 5.28 -25.52 -18.32
N LEU A 297 4.16 -25.61 -19.04
CA LEU A 297 3.71 -26.82 -19.74
C LEU A 297 4.61 -27.24 -20.91
N ALA A 298 5.47 -26.36 -21.41
CA ALA A 298 6.42 -26.72 -22.47
C ALA A 298 7.45 -27.80 -22.04
N GLY A 299 7.63 -28.01 -20.76
CA GLY A 299 8.56 -29.01 -20.24
C GLY A 299 8.13 -29.71 -18.96
N ASN A 300 6.90 -29.47 -18.50
CA ASN A 300 6.36 -30.05 -17.26
C ASN A 300 4.86 -30.37 -17.46
N THR A 301 4.30 -31.17 -16.56
CA THR A 301 2.87 -31.49 -16.52
C THR A 301 2.24 -31.00 -15.23
N ILE A 302 0.95 -30.65 -15.30
CA ILE A 302 0.07 -30.45 -14.15
C ILE A 302 -1.10 -31.40 -14.32
N GLU A 303 -1.38 -32.21 -13.32
CA GLU A 303 -2.39 -33.26 -13.39
C GLU A 303 -3.78 -32.73 -13.09
N LYS A 304 -4.80 -33.19 -13.83
CA LYS A 304 -6.21 -32.93 -13.53
C LYS A 304 -6.67 -33.82 -12.37
N GLY A 305 -7.70 -33.38 -11.64
CA GLY A 305 -8.26 -34.08 -10.50
C GLY A 305 -7.49 -33.89 -9.19
N ILE A 306 -6.37 -33.18 -9.20
CA ILE A 306 -5.66 -32.80 -7.98
C ILE A 306 -6.41 -31.66 -7.30
N ILE A 307 -6.55 -31.74 -5.98
CA ILE A 307 -7.16 -30.69 -5.14
C ILE A 307 -6.05 -29.82 -4.58
N LEU A 308 -6.06 -28.55 -4.99
CA LEU A 308 -5.19 -27.51 -4.43
C LEU A 308 -5.61 -27.17 -2.99
N LYS A 309 -4.61 -26.96 -2.11
CA LYS A 309 -4.85 -26.68 -0.68
C LYS A 309 -4.26 -25.35 -0.23
#